data_34ade04f5a7cb82bfa4ff93b237b88c8
#
_entry.id   34ade04f5a7cb82bfa4ff93b237b88c8
#
_cell.length_a   1.000
_cell.length_b   1.000
_cell.length_c   1.000
_cell.angle_alpha   90.00
_cell.angle_beta   90.00
_cell.angle_gamma   90.00
#
_symmetry.space_group_name_H-M   'P 1'
#
loop_
_entity.id
_entity.type
_entity.pdbx_description
1 polymer ?
#
loop_
_entity_poly.entity_id
_entity_poly.type
_entity_poly.pdbx_seq_one_letter_code
_entity_poly.pdbx_strand_id
1 'polypeptide(L)'
;MYEEVTYESILERMLEKVPDNMDKREGSIIYDALAPAAVELQLMYIELDVILKETFADTASRDYLLRRAEERGITPKAATKAILKGVFTPLDIELSEGERFSCDSLNYRVLEKIKAGEYQMQCETEGVSGNGNFGMLIPVNYINGLKTAELTELLIPGEDEEETESIRQRYFQSFDSQAFGGNKKDYKDKVLSMAGIGAVKVIPVWNGGGTVKLTILDSAYQKVGTALLTKVQQQIDPADGDGSGIAPIGHVVTVDTPEELEVSVTTSITYDTGYSFSALRSQIENAIKGYLAVSYTHLTLPTT
;
A
#
# COMPACT_ATOMS: atom_id res chain seq x y z
N MET A 1 12.23 -22.13 19.08
CA MET A 1 13.53 -22.74 19.45
C MET A 1 13.46 -23.38 20.82
N TYR A 2 12.70 -22.82 21.76
CA TYR A 2 12.58 -23.30 23.15
C TYR A 2 11.19 -23.90 23.44
N GLU A 3 10.44 -24.33 22.43
CA GLU A 3 9.09 -24.86 22.57
C GLU A 3 8.99 -26.13 23.40
N GLU A 4 10.08 -26.92 23.47
CA GLU A 4 10.16 -28.13 24.27
C GLU A 4 10.59 -27.87 25.71
N VAL A 5 10.94 -26.63 26.07
CA VAL A 5 11.35 -26.26 27.43
C VAL A 5 10.11 -25.92 28.24
N THR A 6 9.50 -26.95 28.80
CA THR A 6 8.29 -26.81 29.63
C THR A 6 8.64 -26.69 31.12
N TYR A 7 7.65 -26.26 31.90
CA TYR A 7 7.73 -26.21 33.34
C TYR A 7 8.21 -27.58 33.93
N GLU A 8 7.61 -28.67 33.45
CA GLU A 8 7.90 -30.02 33.88
C GLU A 8 9.35 -30.38 33.58
N SER A 9 9.82 -30.11 32.37
CA SER A 9 11.23 -30.43 31.99
C SER A 9 12.25 -29.60 32.76
N ILE A 10 11.91 -28.36 33.13
CA ILE A 10 12.77 -27.51 33.95
C ILE A 10 12.79 -28.02 35.38
N LEU A 11 11.64 -28.30 35.96
CA LEU A 11 11.51 -28.78 37.33
C LEU A 11 12.21 -30.14 37.51
N GLU A 12 12.00 -31.08 36.58
CA GLU A 12 12.67 -32.37 36.58
C GLU A 12 14.19 -32.21 36.57
N ARG A 13 14.73 -31.39 35.67
CA ARG A 13 16.16 -31.08 35.60
C ARG A 13 16.70 -30.41 36.86
N MET A 14 15.89 -29.60 37.54
CA MET A 14 16.24 -28.99 38.83
C MET A 14 16.28 -30.02 39.94
N LEU A 15 15.28 -30.91 40.03
CA LEU A 15 15.17 -31.98 41.00
C LEU A 15 16.27 -33.05 40.86
N GLU A 16 16.73 -33.31 39.63
CA GLU A 16 17.86 -34.20 39.36
C GLU A 16 19.17 -33.71 40.04
N LYS A 17 19.34 -32.39 40.15
CA LYS A 17 20.52 -31.78 40.78
C LYS A 17 20.47 -31.78 42.30
N VAL A 18 19.31 -32.10 42.88
CA VAL A 18 19.17 -32.22 44.35
C VAL A 18 19.70 -33.58 44.78
N PRO A 19 20.46 -33.71 45.91
CA PRO A 19 20.92 -34.97 46.41
C PRO A 19 19.81 -36.01 46.65
N ASP A 20 20.10 -37.29 46.38
CA ASP A 20 19.09 -38.36 46.46
C ASP A 20 18.60 -38.70 47.86
N ASN A 21 19.28 -38.24 48.90
CA ASN A 21 18.87 -38.39 50.27
C ASN A 21 17.82 -37.37 50.72
N MET A 22 17.36 -36.47 49.81
CA MET A 22 16.30 -35.51 50.08
C MET A 22 14.99 -35.96 49.44
N ASP A 23 13.88 -35.62 50.10
CA ASP A 23 12.54 -35.88 49.53
C ASP A 23 12.27 -34.90 48.40
N LYS A 24 12.06 -35.43 47.18
CA LYS A 24 11.82 -34.70 45.92
C LYS A 24 10.39 -34.82 45.44
N ARG A 25 9.50 -35.48 46.17
CA ARG A 25 8.11 -35.70 45.79
C ARG A 25 7.32 -34.41 45.84
N GLU A 26 6.29 -34.33 45.04
CA GLU A 26 5.32 -33.24 45.09
C GLU A 26 4.77 -33.03 46.50
N GLY A 27 4.75 -31.77 46.95
CA GLY A 27 4.39 -31.39 48.35
C GLY A 27 5.55 -31.46 49.32
N SER A 28 6.77 -31.86 48.93
CA SER A 28 7.97 -31.74 49.77
C SER A 28 8.48 -30.28 49.76
N ILE A 29 9.21 -29.89 50.80
CA ILE A 29 9.80 -28.53 50.91
C ILE A 29 10.70 -28.22 49.72
N ILE A 30 11.44 -29.19 49.20
CA ILE A 30 12.34 -29.01 48.05
C ILE A 30 11.52 -28.79 46.78
N TYR A 31 10.48 -29.60 46.52
CA TYR A 31 9.61 -29.46 45.39
C TYR A 31 8.89 -28.10 45.39
N ASP A 32 8.28 -27.75 46.53
CA ASP A 32 7.52 -26.50 46.67
C ASP A 32 8.42 -25.24 46.56
N ALA A 33 9.70 -25.37 46.92
CA ALA A 33 10.69 -24.30 46.76
C ALA A 33 11.17 -24.14 45.32
N LEU A 34 11.27 -25.24 44.56
CA LEU A 34 11.75 -25.21 43.16
C LEU A 34 10.64 -24.94 42.15
N ALA A 35 9.42 -25.34 42.43
CA ALA A 35 8.31 -25.20 41.52
C ALA A 35 8.06 -23.72 41.08
N PRO A 36 8.01 -22.71 41.95
CA PRO A 36 7.88 -21.31 41.52
C PRO A 36 9.06 -20.83 40.67
N ALA A 37 10.28 -21.26 41.00
CA ALA A 37 11.46 -20.91 40.22
C ALA A 37 11.44 -21.53 38.83
N ALA A 38 10.91 -22.76 38.69
CA ALA A 38 10.72 -23.40 37.39
C ALA A 38 9.72 -22.66 36.51
N VAL A 39 8.65 -22.10 37.10
CA VAL A 39 7.69 -21.26 36.39
C VAL A 39 8.38 -19.99 35.86
N GLU A 40 9.12 -19.29 36.70
CA GLU A 40 9.81 -18.05 36.26
C GLU A 40 10.86 -18.36 35.18
N LEU A 41 11.56 -19.49 35.27
CA LEU A 41 12.49 -19.91 34.22
C LEU A 41 11.76 -20.24 32.91
N GLN A 42 10.59 -20.87 32.96
CA GLN A 42 9.77 -21.11 31.76
C GLN A 42 9.36 -19.80 31.10
N LEU A 43 8.88 -18.82 31.88
CA LEU A 43 8.55 -17.49 31.36
C LEU A 43 9.78 -16.83 30.69
N MET A 44 10.96 -16.95 31.28
CA MET A 44 12.20 -16.47 30.67
C MET A 44 12.51 -17.15 29.33
N TYR A 45 12.28 -18.46 29.19
CA TYR A 45 12.48 -19.16 27.91
C TYR A 45 11.48 -18.70 26.87
N ILE A 46 10.22 -18.42 27.26
CA ILE A 46 9.22 -17.84 26.37
C ILE A 46 9.67 -16.46 25.89
N GLU A 47 10.14 -15.61 26.80
CA GLU A 47 10.66 -14.28 26.45
C GLU A 47 11.88 -14.37 25.51
N LEU A 48 12.78 -15.33 25.73
CA LEU A 48 13.91 -15.56 24.83
C LEU A 48 13.47 -15.98 23.42
N ASP A 49 12.41 -16.79 23.30
CA ASP A 49 11.87 -17.19 22.00
C ASP A 49 11.25 -15.99 21.28
N VAL A 50 10.52 -15.13 22.00
CA VAL A 50 10.01 -13.86 21.48
C VAL A 50 11.16 -12.97 21.00
N ILE A 51 12.20 -12.77 21.81
CA ILE A 51 13.37 -11.96 21.44
C ILE A 51 14.02 -12.49 20.16
N LEU A 52 14.15 -13.81 20.03
CA LEU A 52 14.72 -14.41 18.82
C LEU A 52 13.84 -14.16 17.59
N LYS A 53 12.51 -14.31 17.70
CA LYS A 53 11.57 -14.04 16.62
C LYS A 53 11.60 -12.57 16.21
N GLU A 54 11.67 -11.66 17.16
CA GLU A 54 11.75 -10.22 16.91
C GLU A 54 13.13 -9.76 16.40
N THR A 55 14.16 -10.57 16.58
CA THR A 55 15.52 -10.25 16.11
C THR A 55 15.67 -10.33 14.61
N PHE A 56 14.97 -11.23 13.95
CA PHE A 56 15.11 -11.46 12.50
C PHE A 56 13.98 -10.82 11.72
N ALA A 57 14.31 -10.13 10.65
CA ALA A 57 13.34 -9.36 9.86
C ALA A 57 12.26 -10.24 9.19
N ASP A 58 12.50 -11.53 8.97
CA ASP A 58 11.54 -12.48 8.41
C ASP A 58 10.42 -12.85 9.39
N THR A 59 10.71 -12.82 10.70
CA THR A 59 9.76 -13.18 11.75
C THR A 59 9.33 -12.01 12.64
N ALA A 60 10.04 -10.88 12.57
CA ALA A 60 9.79 -9.70 13.40
C ALA A 60 8.39 -9.14 13.21
N SER A 61 7.74 -8.73 14.30
CA SER A 61 6.52 -7.93 14.28
C SER A 61 6.76 -6.56 13.65
N ARG A 62 5.67 -5.82 13.34
CA ARG A 62 5.75 -4.51 12.68
C ARG A 62 6.73 -3.56 13.35
N ASP A 63 6.64 -3.42 14.67
CA ASP A 63 7.43 -2.44 15.42
C ASP A 63 8.94 -2.71 15.33
N TYR A 64 9.34 -3.96 15.45
CA TYR A 64 10.76 -4.36 15.34
C TYR A 64 11.24 -4.35 13.89
N LEU A 65 10.38 -4.74 12.96
CA LEU A 65 10.68 -4.65 11.52
C LEU A 65 10.91 -3.20 11.08
N LEU A 66 10.13 -2.24 11.58
CA LEU A 66 10.31 -0.82 11.30
C LEU A 66 11.67 -0.31 11.78
N ARG A 67 12.11 -0.68 12.98
CA ARG A 67 13.45 -0.34 13.48
C ARG A 67 14.56 -0.87 12.57
N ARG A 68 14.42 -2.13 12.10
CA ARG A 68 15.34 -2.71 11.14
C ARG A 68 15.33 -2.02 9.79
N ALA A 69 14.16 -1.65 9.31
CA ALA A 69 13.97 -0.93 8.06
C ALA A 69 14.61 0.47 8.13
N GLU A 70 14.47 1.16 9.26
CA GLU A 70 15.08 2.46 9.52
C GLU A 70 16.62 2.42 9.46
N GLU A 71 17.25 1.38 9.98
CA GLU A 71 18.70 1.15 9.84
C GLU A 71 19.17 1.13 8.37
N ARG A 72 18.27 0.82 7.44
CA ARG A 72 18.49 0.81 6.00
C ARG A 72 17.96 2.06 5.29
N GLY A 73 17.50 3.06 6.04
CA GLY A 73 16.89 4.27 5.50
C GLY A 73 15.51 4.04 4.85
N ILE A 74 14.84 2.92 5.20
CA ILE A 74 13.50 2.58 4.71
C ILE A 74 12.48 3.03 5.74
N THR A 75 11.63 3.98 5.35
CA THR A 75 10.48 4.41 6.13
C THR A 75 9.18 3.84 5.54
N PRO A 76 8.18 3.51 6.37
CA PRO A 76 6.88 3.09 5.87
C PRO A 76 6.24 4.20 5.05
N LYS A 77 5.47 3.83 4.04
CA LYS A 77 4.61 4.77 3.33
C LYS A 77 3.43 5.10 4.25
N ALA A 78 3.28 6.38 4.57
CA ALA A 78 2.13 6.85 5.33
C ALA A 78 0.86 6.77 4.47
N ALA A 79 -0.29 6.62 5.12
CA ALA A 79 -1.58 6.75 4.46
C ALA A 79 -1.71 8.11 3.77
N THR A 80 -2.38 8.13 2.63
CA THR A 80 -2.61 9.34 1.85
C THR A 80 -4.09 9.61 1.67
N LYS A 81 -4.43 10.84 1.31
CA LYS A 81 -5.82 11.28 1.13
C LYS A 81 -6.19 11.27 -0.34
N ALA A 82 -7.37 10.75 -0.65
CA ALA A 82 -7.93 10.82 -2.00
C ALA A 82 -8.20 12.26 -2.42
N ILE A 83 -7.94 12.58 -3.69
CA ILE A 83 -8.31 13.85 -4.31
C ILE A 83 -9.26 13.53 -5.47
N LEU A 84 -10.46 14.09 -5.39
CA LEU A 84 -11.52 13.91 -6.37
C LEU A 84 -11.83 15.24 -7.06
N LYS A 85 -12.49 15.17 -8.19
CA LYS A 85 -13.03 16.33 -8.88
C LYS A 85 -14.43 16.61 -8.37
N GLY A 86 -14.63 17.81 -7.83
CA GLY A 86 -15.94 18.37 -7.50
C GLY A 86 -16.44 19.26 -8.62
N VAL A 87 -17.69 19.08 -9.02
CA VAL A 87 -18.40 19.91 -10.00
C VAL A 87 -19.49 20.70 -9.29
N PHE A 88 -19.49 22.01 -9.49
CA PHE A 88 -20.34 22.95 -8.77
C PHE A 88 -21.16 23.78 -9.73
N THR A 89 -22.38 24.10 -9.36
CA THR A 89 -23.23 25.04 -10.10
C THR A 89 -23.71 26.17 -9.19
N PRO A 90 -23.79 27.41 -9.70
CA PRO A 90 -23.44 27.85 -11.04
C PRO A 90 -21.93 27.81 -11.31
N LEU A 91 -21.51 27.82 -12.58
CA LEU A 91 -20.10 27.68 -12.98
C LEU A 91 -19.19 28.85 -12.53
N ASP A 92 -19.78 30.00 -12.25
CA ASP A 92 -19.11 31.20 -11.76
C ASP A 92 -18.96 31.25 -10.24
N ILE A 93 -19.39 30.17 -9.54
CA ILE A 93 -19.23 30.11 -8.08
C ILE A 93 -17.74 30.10 -7.70
N GLU A 94 -17.38 30.96 -6.75
CA GLU A 94 -16.03 30.99 -6.18
C GLU A 94 -16.05 30.33 -4.81
N LEU A 95 -15.27 29.26 -4.67
CA LEU A 95 -15.07 28.54 -3.42
C LEU A 95 -13.68 28.88 -2.87
N SER A 96 -13.61 29.09 -1.59
CA SER A 96 -12.33 29.32 -0.90
C SER A 96 -11.63 28.00 -0.62
N GLU A 97 -10.31 28.02 -0.65
CA GLU A 97 -9.51 26.88 -0.20
C GLU A 97 -9.86 26.54 1.26
N GLY A 98 -10.02 25.24 1.54
CA GLY A 98 -10.40 24.74 2.86
C GLY A 98 -11.90 24.69 3.12
N GLU A 99 -12.76 25.19 2.24
CA GLU A 99 -14.22 24.98 2.37
C GLU A 99 -14.58 23.51 2.39
N ARG A 100 -15.48 23.13 3.31
CA ARG A 100 -15.77 21.74 3.63
C ARG A 100 -17.13 21.32 3.13
N PHE A 101 -17.14 20.09 2.60
CA PHE A 101 -18.34 19.42 2.11
C PHE A 101 -18.41 18.01 2.67
N SER A 102 -19.64 17.50 2.85
CA SER A 102 -19.88 16.11 3.23
C SER A 102 -20.44 15.35 2.02
N CYS A 103 -19.95 14.15 1.80
CA CYS A 103 -20.54 13.17 0.88
C CYS A 103 -20.65 11.85 1.64
N ASP A 104 -21.87 11.36 1.85
CA ASP A 104 -22.17 10.23 2.71
C ASP A 104 -21.54 10.36 4.11
N SER A 105 -20.65 9.45 4.47
CA SER A 105 -19.96 9.43 5.78
C SER A 105 -18.61 10.15 5.80
N LEU A 106 -18.16 10.69 4.65
CA LEU A 106 -16.84 11.29 4.49
C LEU A 106 -16.94 12.81 4.27
N ASN A 107 -15.92 13.52 4.74
CA ASN A 107 -15.78 14.94 4.51
C ASN A 107 -14.67 15.22 3.50
N TYR A 108 -14.90 16.25 2.69
CA TYR A 108 -13.98 16.72 1.68
C TYR A 108 -13.75 18.21 1.84
N ARG A 109 -12.54 18.67 1.56
CA ARG A 109 -12.20 20.07 1.55
C ARG A 109 -11.74 20.52 0.16
N VAL A 110 -12.08 21.74 -0.20
CA VAL A 110 -11.58 22.36 -1.43
C VAL A 110 -10.06 22.54 -1.30
N LEU A 111 -9.30 22.11 -2.31
CA LEU A 111 -7.86 22.39 -2.43
C LEU A 111 -7.65 23.56 -3.38
N GLU A 112 -7.93 23.35 -4.65
CA GLU A 112 -7.68 24.35 -5.70
C GLU A 112 -8.74 24.29 -6.78
N LYS A 113 -8.86 25.38 -7.53
CA LYS A 113 -9.75 25.48 -8.69
C LYS A 113 -9.07 24.88 -9.92
N ILE A 114 -9.77 23.97 -10.59
CA ILE A 114 -9.33 23.37 -11.87
C ILE A 114 -9.72 24.30 -13.01
N LYS A 115 -11.00 24.65 -13.06
CA LYS A 115 -11.60 25.62 -14.01
C LYS A 115 -12.94 26.14 -13.45
N ALA A 116 -13.66 26.94 -14.22
CA ALA A 116 -14.96 27.46 -13.82
C ALA A 116 -15.92 26.32 -13.40
N GLY A 117 -16.37 26.36 -12.14
CA GLY A 117 -17.26 25.34 -11.55
C GLY A 117 -16.64 23.99 -11.25
N GLU A 118 -15.34 23.79 -11.46
CA GLU A 118 -14.63 22.54 -11.11
C GLU A 118 -13.48 22.79 -10.15
N TYR A 119 -13.40 21.99 -9.09
CA TYR A 119 -12.41 22.09 -8.02
C TYR A 119 -11.84 20.73 -7.65
N GLN A 120 -10.60 20.72 -7.18
CA GLN A 120 -10.01 19.58 -6.51
C GLN A 120 -10.55 19.51 -5.08
N MET A 121 -11.08 18.33 -4.74
CA MET A 121 -11.66 18.03 -3.44
C MET A 121 -10.84 16.94 -2.75
N GLN A 122 -10.19 17.29 -1.65
CA GLN A 122 -9.42 16.32 -0.87
C GLN A 122 -10.28 15.69 0.21
N CYS A 123 -10.32 14.37 0.27
CA CYS A 123 -10.91 13.64 1.40
C CYS A 123 -10.16 13.99 2.69
N GLU A 124 -10.88 14.26 3.79
CA GLU A 124 -10.26 14.52 5.09
C GLU A 124 -9.76 13.23 5.75
N THR A 125 -10.37 12.10 5.43
CA THR A 125 -9.98 10.76 5.89
C THR A 125 -8.88 10.22 4.98
N GLU A 126 -7.84 9.68 5.59
CA GLU A 126 -6.75 8.98 4.91
C GLU A 126 -7.18 7.58 4.51
N GLY A 127 -6.46 7.00 3.56
CA GLY A 127 -6.70 5.65 3.08
C GLY A 127 -7.59 5.58 1.85
N VAL A 128 -7.89 4.34 1.46
CA VAL A 128 -8.64 4.02 0.24
C VAL A 128 -10.13 4.35 0.33
N SER A 129 -10.66 4.64 1.51
CA SER A 129 -12.09 4.87 1.75
C SER A 129 -12.67 6.01 0.91
N GLY A 130 -11.85 7.02 0.59
CA GLY A 130 -12.26 8.16 -0.23
C GLY A 130 -12.28 7.89 -1.74
N ASN A 131 -11.72 6.78 -2.22
CA ASN A 131 -11.49 6.56 -3.65
C ASN A 131 -12.77 6.29 -4.46
N GLY A 132 -13.76 5.67 -3.86
CA GLY A 132 -15.00 5.25 -4.52
C GLY A 132 -16.22 6.08 -4.13
N ASN A 133 -16.05 7.16 -3.41
CA ASN A 133 -17.14 7.95 -2.88
C ASN A 133 -17.55 9.07 -3.87
N PHE A 134 -18.41 8.72 -4.82
CA PHE A 134 -18.95 9.65 -5.81
C PHE A 134 -20.39 10.01 -5.46
N GLY A 135 -20.79 11.25 -5.75
CA GLY A 135 -22.16 11.67 -5.55
C GLY A 135 -22.28 13.09 -5.04
N MET A 136 -23.46 13.39 -4.50
CA MET A 136 -23.85 14.74 -4.10
C MET A 136 -23.04 15.22 -2.89
N LEU A 137 -22.49 16.41 -2.98
CA LEU A 137 -21.78 17.12 -1.92
C LEU A 137 -22.72 18.06 -1.18
N ILE A 138 -22.74 17.97 0.13
CA ILE A 138 -23.49 18.86 1.01
C ILE A 138 -22.49 19.80 1.70
N PRO A 139 -22.62 21.13 1.52
CA PRO A 139 -21.72 22.06 2.18
C PRO A 139 -21.91 22.02 3.69
N VAL A 140 -20.80 21.95 4.45
CA VAL A 140 -20.83 21.97 5.93
C VAL A 140 -21.26 23.36 6.45
N ASN A 141 -20.82 24.42 5.76
CA ASN A 141 -21.25 25.79 6.01
C ASN A 141 -22.07 26.29 4.84
N TYR A 142 -22.99 27.21 5.10
CA TYR A 142 -23.80 27.82 4.05
C TYR A 142 -22.92 28.58 3.06
N ILE A 143 -23.08 28.28 1.76
CA ILE A 143 -22.39 28.95 0.66
C ILE A 143 -23.43 29.67 -0.18
N ASN A 144 -23.33 30.98 -0.23
CA ASN A 144 -24.28 31.81 -0.96
C ASN A 144 -24.19 31.55 -2.47
N GLY A 145 -25.33 31.30 -3.10
CA GLY A 145 -25.42 31.08 -4.54
C GLY A 145 -25.13 29.65 -5.02
N LEU A 146 -24.65 28.74 -4.15
CA LEU A 146 -24.44 27.34 -4.52
C LEU A 146 -25.79 26.65 -4.77
N LYS A 147 -25.92 25.98 -5.92
CA LYS A 147 -27.14 25.22 -6.30
C LYS A 147 -26.91 23.72 -6.21
N THR A 148 -25.87 23.23 -6.86
CA THR A 148 -25.50 21.81 -6.81
C THR A 148 -23.98 21.66 -6.65
N ALA A 149 -23.58 20.58 -5.99
CA ALA A 149 -22.20 20.18 -5.83
C ALA A 149 -22.15 18.65 -5.90
N GLU A 150 -21.21 18.10 -6.64
CA GLU A 150 -21.10 16.65 -6.87
C GLU A 150 -19.63 16.24 -7.05
N LEU A 151 -19.26 15.09 -6.48
CA LEU A 151 -17.98 14.41 -6.77
C LEU A 151 -18.17 13.51 -7.99
N THR A 152 -17.31 13.67 -9.00
CA THR A 152 -17.51 13.03 -10.32
C THR A 152 -16.36 12.12 -10.75
N GLU A 153 -15.14 12.40 -10.34
CA GLU A 153 -13.93 11.71 -10.84
C GLU A 153 -12.87 11.62 -9.77
N LEU A 154 -12.19 10.48 -9.68
CA LEU A 154 -11.01 10.32 -8.85
C LEU A 154 -9.78 10.87 -9.60
N LEU A 155 -9.12 11.87 -9.05
CA LEU A 155 -7.93 12.48 -9.64
C LEU A 155 -6.65 11.85 -9.11
N ILE A 156 -6.56 11.68 -7.79
CA ILE A 156 -5.43 11.04 -7.11
C ILE A 156 -6.01 10.09 -6.06
N PRO A 157 -5.72 8.79 -6.15
CA PRO A 157 -6.20 7.84 -5.16
C PRO A 157 -5.56 8.07 -3.80
N GLY A 158 -6.34 7.91 -2.74
CA GLY A 158 -5.84 7.74 -1.38
C GLY A 158 -5.34 6.31 -1.18
N GLU A 159 -4.32 6.17 -0.35
CA GLU A 159 -3.71 4.88 -0.02
C GLU A 159 -3.72 4.68 1.49
N ASP A 160 -3.89 3.44 1.92
CA ASP A 160 -3.72 3.06 3.31
C ASP A 160 -2.23 3.08 3.70
N GLU A 161 -1.96 3.06 4.99
CA GLU A 161 -0.59 2.90 5.47
C GLU A 161 -0.01 1.57 4.96
N GLU A 162 1.26 1.58 4.59
CA GLU A 162 1.95 0.42 4.04
C GLU A 162 1.88 -0.79 4.98
N GLU A 163 1.44 -1.92 4.45
CA GLU A 163 1.35 -3.16 5.20
C GLU A 163 2.71 -3.72 5.61
N THR A 164 2.76 -4.43 6.73
CA THR A 164 3.98 -5.01 7.30
C THR A 164 4.74 -5.89 6.31
N GLU A 165 4.03 -6.71 5.53
CA GLU A 165 4.66 -7.59 4.55
C GLU A 165 5.26 -6.82 3.35
N SER A 166 4.67 -5.71 2.95
CA SER A 166 5.22 -4.82 1.94
C SER A 166 6.56 -4.21 2.41
N ILE A 167 6.60 -3.73 3.66
CA ILE A 167 7.82 -3.21 4.30
C ILE A 167 8.89 -4.30 4.38
N ARG A 168 8.51 -5.53 4.74
CA ARG A 168 9.40 -6.68 4.83
C ARG A 168 10.04 -7.01 3.48
N GLN A 169 9.25 -7.03 2.42
CA GLN A 169 9.76 -7.23 1.07
C GLN A 169 10.73 -6.12 0.63
N ARG A 170 10.42 -4.86 0.89
CA ARG A 170 11.30 -3.72 0.61
C ARG A 170 12.62 -3.81 1.39
N TYR A 171 12.54 -4.22 2.66
CA TYR A 171 13.72 -4.44 3.48
C TYR A 171 14.64 -5.48 2.85
N PHE A 172 14.14 -6.65 2.47
CA PHE A 172 14.96 -7.67 1.81
C PHE A 172 15.45 -7.23 0.43
N GLN A 173 14.63 -6.57 -0.36
CA GLN A 173 15.04 -6.01 -1.66
C GLN A 173 16.16 -4.97 -1.53
N SER A 174 16.27 -4.29 -0.40
CA SER A 174 17.34 -3.31 -0.17
C SER A 174 18.75 -3.90 -0.14
N PHE A 175 18.88 -5.20 0.13
CA PHE A 175 20.16 -5.90 0.06
C PHE A 175 20.61 -6.19 -1.38
N ASP A 176 19.66 -6.27 -2.32
CA ASP A 176 19.95 -6.52 -3.74
C ASP A 176 20.25 -5.24 -4.52
N SER A 177 20.00 -4.05 -3.95
CA SER A 177 20.24 -2.79 -4.63
C SER A 177 21.70 -2.38 -4.52
N GLN A 178 22.45 -2.56 -5.60
CA GLN A 178 23.69 -1.81 -5.78
C GLN A 178 23.36 -0.35 -6.05
N ALA A 179 24.00 0.56 -5.30
CA ALA A 179 23.78 2.00 -5.38
C ALA A 179 24.36 2.61 -6.66
N PHE A 180 23.72 2.37 -7.80
CA PHE A 180 23.99 3.09 -9.03
C PHE A 180 22.71 3.75 -9.54
N GLY A 181 22.64 5.09 -9.44
CA GLY A 181 21.51 5.85 -9.94
C GLY A 181 21.33 5.66 -11.45
N GLY A 182 20.10 5.37 -11.90
CA GLY A 182 19.72 5.32 -13.30
C GLY A 182 19.58 3.94 -13.92
N ASN A 183 19.71 2.85 -13.18
CA ASN A 183 19.36 1.53 -13.67
C ASN A 183 17.83 1.30 -13.63
N LYS A 184 17.34 0.27 -14.33
CA LYS A 184 15.90 -0.04 -14.39
C LYS A 184 15.27 -0.27 -13.02
N LYS A 185 16.01 -0.89 -12.09
CA LYS A 185 15.54 -1.16 -10.74
C LYS A 185 15.36 0.14 -9.97
N ASP A 186 16.33 1.05 -10.04
CA ASP A 186 16.24 2.35 -9.37
C ASP A 186 15.02 3.16 -9.82
N TYR A 187 14.78 3.25 -11.14
CA TYR A 187 13.60 3.88 -11.68
C TYR A 187 12.32 3.23 -11.16
N LYS A 188 12.29 1.89 -11.18
CA LYS A 188 11.13 1.14 -10.70
C LYS A 188 10.86 1.41 -9.21
N ASP A 189 11.89 1.31 -8.36
CA ASP A 189 11.77 1.47 -6.91
C ASP A 189 11.39 2.92 -6.55
N LYS A 190 12.01 3.91 -7.21
CA LYS A 190 11.69 5.33 -7.01
C LYS A 190 10.25 5.66 -7.40
N VAL A 191 9.79 5.19 -8.55
CA VAL A 191 8.42 5.44 -9.01
C VAL A 191 7.39 4.73 -8.14
N LEU A 192 7.63 3.46 -7.78
CA LEU A 192 6.75 2.72 -6.88
C LEU A 192 6.71 3.29 -5.44
N SER A 193 7.73 4.06 -5.06
CA SER A 193 7.71 4.75 -3.76
C SER A 193 6.79 5.99 -3.73
N MET A 194 6.32 6.45 -4.89
CA MET A 194 5.41 7.61 -4.97
C MET A 194 3.98 7.19 -4.66
N ALA A 195 3.27 8.05 -3.92
CA ALA A 195 1.87 7.80 -3.58
C ALA A 195 0.99 7.79 -4.84
N GLY A 196 0.06 6.86 -4.89
CA GLY A 196 -0.87 6.68 -6.00
C GLY A 196 -0.38 5.80 -7.13
N ILE A 197 0.84 5.23 -7.06
CA ILE A 197 1.41 4.36 -8.09
C ILE A 197 1.39 2.90 -7.63
N GLY A 198 0.70 2.04 -8.40
CA GLY A 198 0.65 0.59 -8.17
C GLY A 198 1.60 -0.22 -9.03
N ALA A 199 1.88 0.23 -10.26
CA ALA A 199 2.81 -0.46 -11.14
C ALA A 199 3.58 0.50 -12.06
N VAL A 200 4.78 0.09 -12.48
CA VAL A 200 5.60 0.81 -13.44
C VAL A 200 6.35 -0.15 -14.34
N LYS A 201 6.38 0.17 -15.64
CA LYS A 201 7.23 -0.48 -16.66
C LYS A 201 8.27 0.53 -17.14
N VAL A 202 9.55 0.16 -17.00
CA VAL A 202 10.68 0.98 -17.42
C VAL A 202 11.16 0.52 -18.80
N ILE A 203 11.08 1.38 -19.80
CA ILE A 203 11.50 1.13 -21.17
C ILE A 203 12.70 2.03 -21.48
N PRO A 204 13.93 1.48 -21.52
CA PRO A 204 15.12 2.26 -21.83
C PRO A 204 15.22 2.50 -23.34
N VAL A 205 15.85 3.59 -23.69
CA VAL A 205 16.24 3.92 -25.11
C VAL A 205 15.03 3.91 -26.05
N TRP A 206 13.85 4.24 -25.57
CA TRP A 206 12.61 4.16 -26.35
C TRP A 206 12.55 5.17 -27.51
N ASN A 207 13.29 6.27 -27.41
CA ASN A 207 13.36 7.33 -28.42
C ASN A 207 14.82 7.79 -28.63
N GLY A 208 15.76 6.83 -28.72
CA GLY A 208 17.19 7.11 -28.89
C GLY A 208 17.98 7.16 -27.59
N GLY A 209 19.30 7.31 -27.71
CA GLY A 209 20.22 7.29 -26.56
C GLY A 209 19.86 8.33 -25.47
N GLY A 210 19.98 7.97 -24.22
CA GLY A 210 19.66 8.84 -23.08
C GLY A 210 18.17 8.96 -22.73
N THR A 211 17.28 8.30 -23.48
CA THR A 211 15.84 8.40 -23.21
C THR A 211 15.31 7.21 -22.41
N VAL A 212 14.42 7.49 -21.45
CA VAL A 212 13.72 6.48 -20.63
C VAL A 212 12.24 6.77 -20.66
N LYS A 213 11.41 5.76 -20.94
CA LYS A 213 9.95 5.86 -20.80
C LYS A 213 9.49 5.07 -19.58
N LEU A 214 8.69 5.71 -18.76
CA LEU A 214 8.04 5.11 -17.58
C LEU A 214 6.54 5.02 -17.85
N THR A 215 6.04 3.80 -18.07
CA THR A 215 4.61 3.56 -18.22
C THR A 215 4.05 3.15 -16.86
N ILE A 216 3.15 3.95 -16.28
CA ILE A 216 2.67 3.79 -14.91
C ILE A 216 1.17 3.46 -14.85
N LEU A 217 0.80 2.69 -13.82
CA LEU A 217 -0.58 2.45 -13.40
C LEU A 217 -0.77 2.98 -11.98
N ASP A 218 -2.00 3.35 -11.64
CA ASP A 218 -2.34 3.77 -10.28
C ASP A 218 -2.37 2.58 -9.30
N SER A 219 -2.61 2.87 -8.02
CA SER A 219 -2.70 1.86 -6.95
C SER A 219 -3.84 0.86 -7.14
N ALA A 220 -4.85 1.17 -7.94
CA ALA A 220 -5.91 0.26 -8.35
C ALA A 220 -5.60 -0.49 -9.68
N TYR A 221 -4.37 -0.38 -10.21
CA TYR A 221 -3.92 -0.93 -11.48
C TYR A 221 -4.72 -0.42 -12.68
N GLN A 222 -5.22 0.81 -12.59
CA GLN A 222 -5.96 1.47 -13.65
C GLN A 222 -5.08 2.51 -14.36
N LYS A 223 -5.58 3.02 -15.49
CA LYS A 223 -4.97 4.11 -16.21
C LYS A 223 -4.85 5.36 -15.33
N VAL A 224 -3.69 5.98 -15.34
CA VAL A 224 -3.40 7.16 -14.54
C VAL A 224 -3.98 8.42 -15.17
N GLY A 225 -4.65 9.25 -14.37
CA GLY A 225 -5.13 10.57 -14.80
C GLY A 225 -3.99 11.57 -15.01
N THR A 226 -4.28 12.64 -15.78
CA THR A 226 -3.29 13.67 -16.15
C THR A 226 -2.64 14.36 -14.94
N ALA A 227 -3.38 14.58 -13.86
CA ALA A 227 -2.86 15.23 -12.65
C ALA A 227 -1.74 14.42 -12.00
N LEU A 228 -1.92 13.09 -11.87
CA LEU A 228 -0.89 12.22 -11.29
C LEU A 228 0.28 12.03 -12.26
N LEU A 229 0.03 11.92 -13.58
CA LEU A 229 1.10 11.88 -14.60
C LEU A 229 2.00 13.12 -14.50
N THR A 230 1.41 14.31 -14.47
CA THR A 230 2.15 15.57 -14.35
C THR A 230 2.95 15.64 -13.06
N LYS A 231 2.36 15.22 -11.94
CA LYS A 231 3.05 15.17 -10.64
C LYS A 231 4.28 14.25 -10.68
N VAL A 232 4.14 13.05 -11.24
CA VAL A 232 5.25 12.09 -11.35
C VAL A 232 6.32 12.62 -12.31
N GLN A 233 5.93 13.17 -13.47
CA GLN A 233 6.87 13.77 -14.44
C GLN A 233 7.70 14.88 -13.78
N GLN A 234 7.06 15.79 -13.04
CA GLN A 234 7.76 16.88 -12.37
C GLN A 234 8.72 16.41 -11.27
N GLN A 235 8.43 15.30 -10.61
CA GLN A 235 9.33 14.75 -9.60
C GLN A 235 10.51 13.98 -10.22
N ILE A 236 10.26 13.27 -11.33
CA ILE A 236 11.30 12.43 -11.96
C ILE A 236 12.22 13.27 -12.83
N ASP A 237 11.67 14.04 -13.75
CA ASP A 237 12.44 14.83 -14.73
C ASP A 237 11.63 16.08 -15.11
N PRO A 238 11.77 17.18 -14.35
CA PRO A 238 11.04 18.42 -14.60
C PRO A 238 11.53 19.21 -15.82
N ALA A 239 12.77 18.94 -16.31
CA ALA A 239 13.44 19.77 -17.31
C ALA A 239 14.35 18.94 -18.24
N ASP A 240 13.78 17.92 -18.89
CA ASP A 240 14.38 17.16 -19.99
C ASP A 240 15.85 16.74 -19.79
N GLY A 241 16.14 16.05 -18.70
CA GLY A 241 17.43 15.43 -18.45
C GLY A 241 18.50 16.35 -17.88
N ASP A 242 18.14 17.50 -17.35
CA ASP A 242 19.09 18.41 -16.71
C ASP A 242 19.58 17.95 -15.33
N GLY A 243 18.92 16.92 -14.76
CA GLY A 243 19.24 16.36 -13.45
C GLY A 243 18.67 17.14 -12.28
N SER A 244 17.75 18.09 -12.50
CA SER A 244 17.07 18.83 -11.43
C SER A 244 16.01 17.99 -10.69
N GLY A 245 15.58 16.87 -11.30
CA GLY A 245 14.69 15.89 -10.69
C GLY A 245 15.41 14.69 -10.09
N ILE A 246 14.70 13.58 -9.97
CA ILE A 246 15.25 12.30 -9.47
C ILE A 246 16.10 11.62 -10.54
N ALA A 247 15.77 11.84 -11.82
CA ALA A 247 16.50 11.24 -12.94
C ALA A 247 17.95 11.71 -12.99
N PRO A 248 18.90 10.81 -13.30
CA PRO A 248 20.30 11.23 -13.50
C PRO A 248 20.45 12.21 -14.66
N ILE A 249 21.47 13.06 -14.57
CA ILE A 249 21.86 13.98 -15.65
C ILE A 249 22.02 13.20 -16.98
N GLY A 250 21.44 13.72 -18.05
CA GLY A 250 21.46 13.10 -19.38
C GLY A 250 20.40 12.02 -19.60
N HIS A 251 19.55 11.74 -18.62
CA HIS A 251 18.39 10.87 -18.81
C HIS A 251 17.13 11.71 -19.02
N VAL A 252 16.69 11.81 -20.26
CA VAL A 252 15.40 12.40 -20.61
C VAL A 252 14.30 11.38 -20.33
N VAL A 253 13.49 11.65 -19.32
CA VAL A 253 12.47 10.71 -18.87
C VAL A 253 11.09 11.17 -19.27
N THR A 254 10.34 10.30 -19.95
CA THR A 254 8.94 10.51 -20.30
C THR A 254 8.05 9.61 -19.46
N VAL A 255 7.14 10.20 -18.71
CA VAL A 255 6.14 9.47 -17.92
C VAL A 255 4.84 9.38 -18.72
N ASP A 256 4.30 8.18 -18.84
CA ASP A 256 3.11 7.89 -19.63
C ASP A 256 2.25 6.82 -18.92
N THR A 257 1.06 6.61 -19.41
CA THR A 257 0.13 5.56 -18.95
C THR A 257 -0.26 4.67 -20.11
N PRO A 258 -0.56 3.36 -19.91
CA PRO A 258 -0.91 2.49 -21.03
C PRO A 258 -2.19 2.94 -21.73
N GLU A 259 -2.26 2.64 -23.02
CA GLU A 259 -3.50 2.75 -23.77
C GLU A 259 -4.47 1.66 -23.35
N GLU A 260 -5.74 2.00 -23.23
CA GLU A 260 -6.79 1.03 -22.92
C GLU A 260 -7.10 0.19 -24.15
N LEU A 261 -7.08 -1.13 -23.98
CA LEU A 261 -7.54 -2.08 -24.97
C LEU A 261 -8.92 -2.59 -24.57
N GLU A 262 -9.91 -2.29 -25.37
CA GLU A 262 -11.26 -2.82 -25.18
C GLU A 262 -11.29 -4.31 -25.49
N VAL A 263 -11.58 -5.13 -24.47
CA VAL A 263 -11.70 -6.58 -24.61
C VAL A 263 -13.17 -6.96 -24.56
N SER A 264 -13.69 -7.44 -25.68
CA SER A 264 -15.04 -8.00 -25.75
C SER A 264 -15.04 -9.48 -25.42
N VAL A 265 -15.77 -9.87 -24.39
CA VAL A 265 -15.94 -11.27 -23.99
C VAL A 265 -17.33 -11.73 -24.35
N THR A 266 -17.43 -12.70 -25.24
CA THR A 266 -18.69 -13.35 -25.62
C THR A 266 -18.65 -14.82 -25.16
N THR A 267 -19.61 -15.23 -24.34
CA THR A 267 -19.69 -16.60 -23.85
C THR A 267 -21.13 -17.08 -23.75
N SER A 268 -21.32 -18.39 -23.78
CA SER A 268 -22.59 -19.04 -23.51
C SER A 268 -22.53 -19.70 -22.14
N ILE A 269 -23.51 -19.39 -21.28
CA ILE A 269 -23.55 -19.90 -19.92
C ILE A 269 -24.80 -20.75 -19.76
N THR A 270 -24.62 -22.00 -19.31
CA THR A 270 -25.71 -22.89 -18.93
C THR A 270 -25.92 -22.80 -17.43
N TYR A 271 -27.16 -22.54 -17.01
CA TYR A 271 -27.50 -22.38 -15.60
C TYR A 271 -28.14 -23.63 -15.05
N ASP A 272 -27.79 -23.96 -13.81
CA ASP A 272 -28.51 -24.99 -13.05
C ASP A 272 -29.89 -24.47 -12.60
N THR A 273 -30.76 -25.40 -12.19
CA THR A 273 -32.12 -25.09 -11.76
C THR A 273 -32.10 -24.09 -10.60
N GLY A 274 -32.77 -22.95 -10.79
CA GLY A 274 -32.87 -21.88 -9.79
C GLY A 274 -31.91 -20.70 -9.99
N TYR A 275 -30.99 -20.77 -10.96
CA TYR A 275 -30.09 -19.66 -11.27
C TYR A 275 -30.48 -18.97 -12.57
N SER A 276 -30.24 -17.64 -12.62
CA SER A 276 -30.51 -16.83 -13.81
C SER A 276 -29.36 -15.84 -14.05
N PHE A 277 -29.22 -15.34 -15.28
CA PHE A 277 -28.22 -14.34 -15.63
C PHE A 277 -28.33 -13.10 -14.75
N SER A 278 -29.54 -12.60 -14.52
CA SER A 278 -29.77 -11.39 -13.72
C SER A 278 -29.29 -11.54 -12.27
N ALA A 279 -29.38 -12.74 -11.69
CA ALA A 279 -28.93 -13.00 -10.32
C ALA A 279 -27.41 -13.16 -10.21
N LEU A 280 -26.74 -13.68 -11.26
CA LEU A 280 -25.31 -13.98 -11.24
C LEU A 280 -24.45 -12.96 -12.01
N ARG A 281 -25.06 -11.99 -12.70
CA ARG A 281 -24.37 -11.04 -13.55
C ARG A 281 -23.18 -10.36 -12.87
N SER A 282 -23.39 -9.81 -11.70
CA SER A 282 -22.31 -9.11 -10.97
C SER A 282 -21.16 -10.04 -10.54
N GLN A 283 -21.47 -11.28 -10.19
CA GLN A 283 -20.46 -12.28 -9.85
C GLN A 283 -19.63 -12.70 -11.06
N ILE A 284 -20.30 -12.88 -12.22
CA ILE A 284 -19.65 -13.22 -13.49
C ILE A 284 -18.75 -12.06 -13.94
N GLU A 285 -19.27 -10.82 -13.93
CA GLU A 285 -18.50 -9.63 -14.29
C GLU A 285 -17.28 -9.44 -13.38
N ASN A 286 -17.43 -9.64 -12.06
CA ASN A 286 -16.33 -9.54 -11.12
C ASN A 286 -15.28 -10.66 -11.30
N ALA A 287 -15.72 -11.88 -11.61
CA ALA A 287 -14.80 -12.98 -11.91
C ALA A 287 -13.97 -12.72 -13.17
N ILE A 288 -14.59 -12.18 -14.24
CA ILE A 288 -13.90 -11.80 -15.48
C ILE A 288 -12.93 -10.65 -15.21
N LYS A 289 -13.36 -9.61 -14.50
CA LYS A 289 -12.50 -8.47 -14.13
C LYS A 289 -11.31 -8.94 -13.27
N GLY A 290 -11.55 -9.80 -12.29
CA GLY A 290 -10.49 -10.37 -11.45
C GLY A 290 -9.47 -11.18 -12.27
N TYR A 291 -9.92 -12.00 -13.21
CA TYR A 291 -9.03 -12.75 -14.10
C TYR A 291 -8.18 -11.82 -14.98
N LEU A 292 -8.79 -10.79 -15.58
CA LEU A 292 -8.08 -9.82 -16.41
C LEU A 292 -7.05 -9.01 -15.59
N ALA A 293 -7.38 -8.61 -14.36
CA ALA A 293 -6.47 -7.91 -13.47
C ALA A 293 -5.23 -8.75 -13.11
N VAL A 294 -5.42 -10.04 -12.79
CA VAL A 294 -4.31 -10.96 -12.49
C VAL A 294 -3.45 -11.21 -13.73
N SER A 295 -4.06 -11.35 -14.91
CA SER A 295 -3.32 -11.51 -16.17
C SER A 295 -2.43 -10.31 -16.47
N TYR A 296 -2.83 -9.10 -16.07
CA TYR A 296 -2.04 -7.89 -16.26
C TYR A 296 -0.76 -7.86 -15.43
N THR A 297 -0.77 -8.43 -14.23
CA THR A 297 0.41 -8.51 -13.35
C THR A 297 1.41 -9.60 -13.77
N HIS A 298 0.96 -10.62 -14.51
CA HIS A 298 1.77 -11.78 -14.92
C HIS A 298 2.12 -11.83 -16.42
N LEU A 299 1.49 -11.03 -17.27
CA LEU A 299 1.85 -10.93 -18.68
C LEU A 299 3.14 -10.12 -18.84
N THR A 300 4.28 -10.81 -18.84
CA THR A 300 5.42 -10.38 -19.63
C THR A 300 4.97 -10.44 -21.09
N LEU A 301 4.63 -9.27 -21.67
CA LEU A 301 4.36 -9.20 -23.09
C LEU A 301 5.56 -9.78 -23.85
N PRO A 302 5.32 -10.68 -24.84
CA PRO A 302 6.41 -11.16 -25.67
C PRO A 302 7.09 -9.94 -26.30
N THR A 303 8.39 -9.83 -26.10
CA THR A 303 9.24 -8.89 -26.81
C THR A 303 9.29 -9.32 -28.26
N THR A 304 8.52 -8.66 -29.12
CA THR A 304 8.80 -8.64 -30.56
C THR A 304 9.68 -7.47 -30.86
#